data_1cd78859b03633fe16bd5c24af4024ca
#
_entry.id   1cd78859b03633fe16bd5c24af4024ca
#
_cell.length_a   1.000
_cell.length_b   1.000
_cell.length_c   1.000
_cell.angle_alpha   90.00
_cell.angle_beta   90.00
_cell.angle_gamma   90.00
#
_symmetry.space_group_name_H-M   'P 1'
#
loop_
_entity.id
_entity.type
_entity.pdbx_description
1 polymer ?
#
loop_
_entity_poly.entity_id
_entity_poly.type
_entity_poly.pdbx_seq_one_letter_code
_entity_poly.pdbx_strand_id
1 'polypeptide(L)'
;IGIVVSGMYENVKYIQCLMKEVNIISRGNLQGNVTVQGTDEIAQLASGLEHMRQTLVKKEQIEYDLKSAQEKLVLGMSHDLRTPLTGLMAYLEILKKQQKEGAVTQEYINKAFDRVLQIRDLSEQMFEYFFVNSRHHIELEPAEDIMCAFGDYLSELCALLEYEGFKVNTDRLEWRQISVCINTDFIGRIMNNIISNIEKYGKHENEVCIQLCYGNEEVGISIQNSITRFDSEHQKTGIGLQNISIMMEQMDGRMEVNADDLTYCIVLYFPEKKEYHKISKV
;
A
#
# COMPACT_ATOMS: atom_id res chain seq x y z
N ILE A 1 20.83 -41.34 -47.44
CA ILE A 1 20.01 -40.25 -47.95
C ILE A 1 18.59 -40.31 -47.36
N GLY A 2 17.90 -41.48 -47.28
CA GLY A 2 16.52 -41.56 -46.75
C GLY A 2 16.34 -41.14 -45.30
N ILE A 3 17.30 -41.44 -44.42
CA ILE A 3 17.22 -41.08 -42.97
C ILE A 3 17.33 -39.56 -42.75
N VAL A 4 18.19 -38.89 -43.50
CA VAL A 4 18.36 -37.41 -43.43
C VAL A 4 17.11 -36.68 -43.90
N VAL A 5 16.51 -37.14 -45.00
CA VAL A 5 15.28 -36.56 -45.54
C VAL A 5 14.09 -36.77 -44.59
N SER A 6 14.02 -37.93 -43.92
CA SER A 6 12.97 -38.19 -42.92
C SER A 6 13.10 -37.28 -41.70
N GLY A 7 14.31 -37.07 -41.17
CA GLY A 7 14.54 -36.13 -40.05
C GLY A 7 14.24 -34.69 -40.39
N MET A 8 14.60 -34.24 -41.61
CA MET A 8 14.23 -32.88 -42.06
C MET A 8 12.72 -32.68 -42.17
N TYR A 9 12.00 -33.71 -42.59
CA TYR A 9 10.52 -33.65 -42.71
C TYR A 9 9.86 -33.53 -41.33
N GLU A 10 10.33 -34.26 -40.33
CA GLU A 10 9.83 -34.18 -38.96
C GLU A 10 10.07 -32.82 -38.33
N ASN A 11 11.26 -32.23 -38.50
CA ASN A 11 11.59 -30.90 -38.03
C ASN A 11 10.71 -29.82 -38.67
N VAL A 12 10.47 -29.89 -39.96
CA VAL A 12 9.57 -28.95 -40.69
C VAL A 12 8.14 -29.07 -40.17
N LYS A 13 7.66 -30.27 -39.91
CA LYS A 13 6.32 -30.50 -39.35
C LYS A 13 6.20 -29.94 -37.93
N TYR A 14 7.22 -30.11 -37.12
CA TYR A 14 7.29 -29.57 -35.77
C TYR A 14 7.28 -28.04 -35.78
N ILE A 15 8.08 -27.38 -36.60
CA ILE A 15 8.07 -25.94 -36.80
C ILE A 15 6.69 -25.42 -37.20
N GLN A 16 6.01 -26.11 -38.11
CA GLN A 16 4.64 -25.75 -38.50
C GLN A 16 3.65 -25.86 -37.34
N CYS A 17 3.84 -26.85 -36.46
CA CYS A 17 3.04 -26.96 -35.22
C CYS A 17 3.28 -25.78 -34.31
N LEU A 18 4.53 -25.44 -34.00
CA LEU A 18 4.91 -24.29 -33.19
C LEU A 18 4.36 -22.98 -33.77
N MET A 19 4.42 -22.80 -35.08
CA MET A 19 3.84 -21.60 -35.73
C MET A 19 2.33 -21.47 -35.48
N LYS A 20 1.59 -22.60 -35.49
CA LYS A 20 0.15 -22.60 -35.19
C LYS A 20 -0.09 -22.22 -33.71
N GLU A 21 0.66 -22.81 -32.81
CA GLU A 21 0.56 -22.54 -31.37
C GLU A 21 0.88 -21.07 -31.04
N VAL A 22 1.95 -20.52 -31.61
CA VAL A 22 2.29 -19.09 -31.51
C VAL A 22 1.17 -18.20 -32.06
N ASN A 23 0.55 -18.59 -33.16
CA ASN A 23 -0.55 -17.82 -33.74
C ASN A 23 -1.83 -17.84 -32.89
N ILE A 24 -2.04 -18.91 -32.13
CA ILE A 24 -3.12 -18.99 -31.11
C ILE A 24 -2.82 -18.07 -29.93
N ILE A 25 -1.58 -18.11 -29.42
CA ILE A 25 -1.12 -17.25 -28.32
C ILE A 25 -1.20 -15.77 -28.71
N SER A 26 -0.77 -15.41 -29.93
CA SER A 26 -0.79 -14.03 -30.43
C SER A 26 -2.19 -13.44 -30.58
N ARG A 27 -3.22 -14.29 -30.69
CA ARG A 27 -4.63 -13.89 -30.69
C ARG A 27 -5.26 -13.80 -29.32
N GLY A 28 -4.43 -13.90 -28.23
CA GLY A 28 -4.89 -13.77 -26.85
C GLY A 28 -5.39 -15.07 -26.21
N ASN A 29 -5.32 -16.22 -26.90
CA ASN A 29 -5.67 -17.48 -26.28
C ASN A 29 -4.43 -18.12 -25.64
N LEU A 30 -4.30 -17.93 -24.34
CA LEU A 30 -3.19 -18.42 -23.53
C LEU A 30 -3.43 -19.79 -22.85
N GLN A 31 -4.60 -20.42 -23.08
CA GLN A 31 -5.00 -21.64 -22.37
C GLN A 31 -4.29 -22.90 -22.87
N GLY A 32 -3.74 -22.90 -24.10
CA GLY A 32 -2.96 -24.03 -24.64
C GLY A 32 -1.53 -24.03 -24.11
N ASN A 33 -0.85 -25.16 -24.20
CA ASN A 33 0.58 -25.26 -23.93
C ASN A 33 1.35 -25.31 -25.25
N VAL A 34 2.58 -24.74 -25.24
CA VAL A 34 3.50 -24.92 -26.36
C VAL A 34 4.11 -26.32 -26.26
N THR A 35 4.03 -27.07 -27.36
CA THR A 35 4.55 -28.44 -27.40
C THR A 35 6.06 -28.46 -27.52
N VAL A 36 6.75 -28.89 -26.45
CA VAL A 36 8.22 -29.03 -26.45
C VAL A 36 8.58 -30.48 -26.79
N GLN A 37 9.29 -30.68 -27.90
CA GLN A 37 9.75 -32.01 -28.37
C GLN A 37 11.23 -31.97 -28.76
N GLY A 38 11.99 -32.98 -28.32
CA GLY A 38 13.42 -33.09 -28.64
C GLY A 38 14.31 -32.39 -27.62
N THR A 39 15.61 -32.26 -27.97
CA THR A 39 16.65 -31.62 -27.17
C THR A 39 17.55 -30.70 -28.01
N ASP A 40 17.10 -30.38 -29.23
CA ASP A 40 17.81 -29.53 -30.17
C ASP A 40 17.44 -28.04 -30.00
N GLU A 41 17.94 -27.21 -30.89
CA GLU A 41 17.71 -25.77 -30.89
C GLU A 41 16.22 -25.41 -31.04
N ILE A 42 15.44 -26.26 -31.75
CA ILE A 42 14.01 -26.05 -31.93
C ILE A 42 13.27 -26.34 -30.62
N ALA A 43 13.68 -27.37 -29.88
CA ALA A 43 13.15 -27.64 -28.54
C ALA A 43 13.48 -26.53 -27.54
N GLN A 44 14.68 -25.93 -27.60
CA GLN A 44 15.04 -24.77 -26.79
C GLN A 44 14.16 -23.55 -27.11
N LEU A 45 13.89 -23.30 -28.41
CA LEU A 45 12.98 -22.24 -28.86
C LEU A 45 11.55 -22.49 -28.33
N ALA A 46 11.05 -23.72 -28.45
CA ALA A 46 9.72 -24.09 -27.94
C ALA A 46 9.61 -23.90 -26.41
N SER A 47 10.67 -24.26 -25.66
CA SER A 47 10.74 -24.02 -24.21
C SER A 47 10.72 -22.53 -23.88
N GLY A 48 11.43 -21.69 -24.62
CA GLY A 48 11.41 -20.23 -24.46
C GLY A 48 10.01 -19.63 -24.73
N LEU A 49 9.33 -20.13 -25.76
CA LEU A 49 7.95 -19.71 -26.08
C LEU A 49 6.96 -20.13 -24.96
N GLU A 50 7.09 -21.34 -24.43
CA GLU A 50 6.27 -21.80 -23.30
C GLU A 50 6.51 -20.97 -22.04
N HIS A 51 7.76 -20.64 -21.74
CA HIS A 51 8.07 -19.74 -20.62
C HIS A 51 7.47 -18.34 -20.79
N MET A 52 7.54 -17.79 -22.00
CA MET A 52 6.91 -16.50 -22.33
C MET A 52 5.39 -16.59 -22.17
N ARG A 53 4.74 -17.65 -22.67
CA ARG A 53 3.31 -17.87 -22.49
C ARG A 53 2.92 -17.92 -21.00
N GLN A 54 3.65 -18.67 -20.20
CA GLN A 54 3.41 -18.77 -18.74
C GLN A 54 3.56 -17.41 -18.04
N THR A 55 4.52 -16.60 -18.46
CA THR A 55 4.71 -15.26 -17.94
C THR A 55 3.52 -14.35 -18.29
N LEU A 56 2.99 -14.45 -19.51
CA LEU A 56 1.80 -13.73 -19.95
C LEU A 56 0.55 -14.15 -19.15
N VAL A 57 0.34 -15.46 -18.93
CA VAL A 57 -0.76 -15.97 -18.10
C VAL A 57 -0.69 -15.42 -16.67
N LYS A 58 0.50 -15.46 -16.06
CA LYS A 58 0.70 -14.89 -14.72
C LYS A 58 0.39 -13.40 -14.67
N LYS A 59 0.84 -12.66 -15.68
CA LYS A 59 0.58 -11.23 -15.77
C LYS A 59 -0.90 -10.91 -15.90
N GLU A 60 -1.62 -11.65 -16.76
CA GLU A 60 -3.07 -11.51 -16.94
C GLU A 60 -3.84 -11.84 -15.64
N GLN A 61 -3.40 -12.88 -14.90
CA GLN A 61 -3.98 -13.22 -13.60
C GLN A 61 -3.77 -12.10 -12.57
N ILE A 62 -2.57 -11.56 -12.48
CA ILE A 62 -2.27 -10.45 -11.58
C ILE A 62 -3.12 -9.22 -11.93
N GLU A 63 -3.24 -8.89 -13.21
CA GLU A 63 -4.08 -7.76 -13.65
C GLU A 63 -5.56 -7.98 -13.30
N TYR A 64 -6.06 -9.20 -13.47
CA TYR A 64 -7.43 -9.56 -13.09
C TYR A 64 -7.64 -9.44 -11.57
N ASP A 65 -6.72 -9.96 -10.76
CA ASP A 65 -6.80 -9.92 -9.30
C ASP A 65 -6.76 -8.48 -8.79
N LEU A 66 -5.88 -7.64 -9.34
CA LEU A 66 -5.81 -6.21 -9.03
C LEU A 66 -7.11 -5.49 -9.38
N LYS A 67 -7.67 -5.74 -10.56
CA LYS A 67 -8.94 -5.15 -10.98
C LYS A 67 -10.09 -5.58 -10.07
N SER A 68 -10.16 -6.87 -9.73
CA SER A 68 -11.18 -7.41 -8.82
C SER A 68 -11.06 -6.80 -7.41
N ALA A 69 -9.83 -6.61 -6.91
CA ALA A 69 -9.57 -5.95 -5.64
C ALA A 69 -10.02 -4.48 -5.67
N GLN A 70 -9.71 -3.77 -6.76
CA GLN A 70 -10.15 -2.39 -6.97
C GLN A 70 -11.68 -2.26 -7.01
N GLU A 71 -12.38 -3.15 -7.74
CA GLU A 71 -13.84 -3.15 -7.80
C GLU A 71 -14.48 -3.41 -6.42
N LYS A 72 -13.96 -4.39 -5.67
CA LYS A 72 -14.43 -4.67 -4.29
C LYS A 72 -14.23 -3.48 -3.36
N LEU A 73 -13.12 -2.80 -3.49
CA LEU A 73 -12.80 -1.63 -2.68
C LEU A 73 -13.76 -0.47 -2.98
N VAL A 74 -14.01 -0.15 -4.28
CA VAL A 74 -14.98 0.88 -4.68
C VAL A 74 -16.38 0.57 -4.17
N LEU A 75 -16.81 -0.70 -4.22
CA LEU A 75 -18.10 -1.13 -3.70
C LEU A 75 -18.17 -0.98 -2.18
N GLY A 76 -17.13 -1.41 -1.45
CA GLY A 76 -17.02 -1.25 0.01
C GLY A 76 -17.08 0.21 0.44
N MET A 77 -16.30 1.06 -0.20
CA MET A 77 -16.27 2.50 0.07
C MET A 77 -17.61 3.18 -0.22
N SER A 78 -18.29 2.76 -1.30
CA SER A 78 -19.63 3.28 -1.63
C SER A 78 -20.66 2.94 -0.55
N HIS A 79 -20.55 1.74 0.04
CA HIS A 79 -21.39 1.33 1.18
C HIS A 79 -21.06 2.15 2.43
N ASP A 80 -19.77 2.32 2.72
CA ASP A 80 -19.29 3.02 3.93
C ASP A 80 -19.57 4.53 3.87
N LEU A 81 -19.60 5.13 2.68
CA LEU A 81 -20.09 6.51 2.48
C LEU A 81 -21.61 6.62 2.63
N ARG A 82 -22.37 5.63 2.17
CA ARG A 82 -23.84 5.68 2.24
C ARG A 82 -24.36 5.71 3.68
N THR A 83 -23.70 4.98 4.58
CA THR A 83 -24.12 4.87 5.99
C THR A 83 -24.10 6.23 6.71
N PRO A 84 -22.98 7.00 6.77
CA PRO A 84 -22.96 8.31 7.40
C PRO A 84 -23.83 9.34 6.66
N LEU A 85 -23.92 9.25 5.33
CA LEU A 85 -24.78 10.12 4.53
C LEU A 85 -26.26 9.93 4.89
N THR A 86 -26.72 8.69 5.04
CA THR A 86 -28.09 8.38 5.46
C THR A 86 -28.36 8.91 6.87
N GLY A 87 -27.40 8.75 7.80
CA GLY A 87 -27.48 9.32 9.15
C GLY A 87 -27.54 10.84 9.16
N LEU A 88 -26.72 11.51 8.34
CA LEU A 88 -26.72 12.94 8.17
C LEU A 88 -28.09 13.44 7.67
N MET A 89 -28.63 12.81 6.62
CA MET A 89 -29.96 13.15 6.10
C MET A 89 -31.05 13.02 7.17
N ALA A 90 -31.02 11.94 7.97
CA ALA A 90 -31.98 11.75 9.06
C ALA A 90 -31.90 12.87 10.10
N TYR A 91 -30.72 13.28 10.54
CA TYR A 91 -30.54 14.39 11.49
C TYR A 91 -31.01 15.72 10.91
N LEU A 92 -30.70 16.02 9.64
CA LEU A 92 -31.19 17.22 8.95
C LEU A 92 -32.71 17.22 8.79
N GLU A 93 -33.36 16.08 8.53
CA GLU A 93 -34.82 15.97 8.49
C GLU A 93 -35.47 16.23 9.85
N ILE A 94 -34.87 15.72 10.94
CA ILE A 94 -35.33 16.00 12.30
C ILE A 94 -35.23 17.49 12.58
N LEU A 95 -34.10 18.12 12.29
CA LEU A 95 -33.88 19.57 12.47
C LEU A 95 -34.89 20.39 11.66
N LYS A 96 -35.19 19.99 10.42
CA LYS A 96 -36.18 20.68 9.56
C LYS A 96 -37.60 20.57 10.11
N LYS A 97 -37.95 19.47 10.81
CA LYS A 97 -39.29 19.27 11.40
C LYS A 97 -39.43 19.91 12.78
N GLN A 98 -38.33 20.14 13.48
CA GLN A 98 -38.34 20.75 14.82
C GLN A 98 -38.31 22.29 14.66
N GLN A 99 -39.42 22.95 14.95
CA GLN A 99 -39.51 24.41 15.01
C GLN A 99 -39.11 25.03 16.36
N LYS A 100 -38.48 24.26 17.27
CA LYS A 100 -38.15 24.74 18.62
C LYS A 100 -36.64 24.83 18.81
N GLU A 101 -36.19 26.02 19.23
CA GLU A 101 -34.84 26.24 19.76
C GLU A 101 -34.67 25.56 21.12
N GLY A 102 -33.56 24.88 21.35
CA GLY A 102 -33.24 24.24 22.63
C GLY A 102 -32.06 23.28 22.55
N ALA A 103 -31.67 22.73 23.69
CA ALA A 103 -30.53 21.80 23.83
C ALA A 103 -30.60 20.58 22.91
N VAL A 104 -31.80 20.07 22.61
CA VAL A 104 -32.03 18.96 21.67
C VAL A 104 -31.62 19.31 20.26
N THR A 105 -31.87 20.56 19.81
CA THR A 105 -31.49 21.04 18.48
C THR A 105 -29.95 21.05 18.32
N GLN A 106 -29.24 21.51 19.38
CA GLN A 106 -27.77 21.53 19.36
C GLN A 106 -27.18 20.13 19.29
N GLU A 107 -27.76 19.14 19.99
CA GLU A 107 -27.33 17.75 19.93
C GLU A 107 -27.43 17.17 18.51
N TYR A 108 -28.54 17.42 17.81
CA TYR A 108 -28.70 16.96 16.42
C TYR A 108 -27.79 17.68 15.44
N ILE A 109 -27.48 18.97 15.67
CA ILE A 109 -26.48 19.70 14.88
C ILE A 109 -25.10 19.07 15.05
N ASN A 110 -24.70 18.78 16.28
CA ASN A 110 -23.41 18.14 16.56
C ASN A 110 -23.33 16.75 15.90
N LYS A 111 -24.38 15.93 16.05
CA LYS A 111 -24.43 14.61 15.37
C LYS A 111 -24.38 14.71 13.86
N ALA A 112 -25.02 15.71 13.26
CA ALA A 112 -24.95 15.96 11.81
C ALA A 112 -23.52 16.36 11.41
N PHE A 113 -22.88 17.22 12.20
CA PHE A 113 -21.52 17.66 11.96
C PHE A 113 -20.51 16.48 12.04
N ASP A 114 -20.65 15.61 13.04
CA ASP A 114 -19.85 14.38 13.16
C ASP A 114 -19.96 13.48 11.92
N ARG A 115 -21.17 13.39 11.31
CA ARG A 115 -21.36 12.63 10.06
C ARG A 115 -20.67 13.29 8.85
N VAL A 116 -20.65 14.62 8.80
CA VAL A 116 -19.89 15.35 7.76
C VAL A 116 -18.42 15.09 7.88
N LEU A 117 -17.86 15.11 9.10
CA LEU A 117 -16.45 14.79 9.34
C LEU A 117 -16.12 13.36 8.90
N GLN A 118 -16.97 12.39 9.23
CA GLN A 118 -16.79 11.00 8.79
C GLN A 118 -16.81 10.86 7.26
N ILE A 119 -17.68 11.59 6.56
CA ILE A 119 -17.74 11.58 5.09
C ILE A 119 -16.46 12.18 4.51
N ARG A 120 -15.98 13.29 5.08
CA ARG A 120 -14.72 13.92 4.69
C ARG A 120 -13.56 12.94 4.82
N ASP A 121 -13.39 12.32 5.99
CA ASP A 121 -12.31 11.36 6.26
C ASP A 121 -12.33 10.18 5.29
N LEU A 122 -13.51 9.63 4.99
CA LEU A 122 -13.66 8.55 4.01
C LEU A 122 -13.33 9.03 2.59
N SER A 123 -13.71 10.25 2.22
CA SER A 123 -13.40 10.83 0.92
C SER A 123 -11.90 11.06 0.75
N GLU A 124 -11.22 11.54 1.78
CA GLU A 124 -9.76 11.72 1.79
C GLU A 124 -9.03 10.39 1.64
N GLN A 125 -9.46 9.35 2.38
CA GLN A 125 -8.91 7.99 2.25
C GLN A 125 -9.11 7.41 0.84
N MET A 126 -10.28 7.65 0.21
CA MET A 126 -10.53 7.28 -1.19
C MET A 126 -9.54 7.96 -2.13
N PHE A 127 -9.40 9.28 -1.99
CA PHE A 127 -8.51 10.06 -2.83
C PHE A 127 -7.06 9.57 -2.69
N GLU A 128 -6.58 9.35 -1.47
CA GLU A 128 -5.25 8.79 -1.19
C GLU A 128 -5.06 7.43 -1.85
N TYR A 129 -6.03 6.53 -1.70
CA TYR A 129 -5.96 5.21 -2.32
C TYR A 129 -5.83 5.30 -3.85
N PHE A 130 -6.65 6.11 -4.51
CA PHE A 130 -6.58 6.28 -5.95
C PHE A 130 -5.30 6.98 -6.39
N PHE A 131 -4.82 7.95 -5.63
CA PHE A 131 -3.59 8.67 -5.91
C PHE A 131 -2.37 7.73 -5.82
N VAL A 132 -2.29 6.93 -4.78
CA VAL A 132 -1.19 5.99 -4.54
C VAL A 132 -1.21 4.83 -5.55
N ASN A 133 -2.41 4.36 -5.96
CA ASN A 133 -2.53 3.28 -6.96
C ASN A 133 -2.47 3.77 -8.41
N SER A 134 -2.60 5.07 -8.66
CA SER A 134 -2.33 5.60 -9.99
C SER A 134 -0.83 5.43 -10.25
N ARG A 135 -0.48 4.69 -11.33
CA ARG A 135 0.90 4.37 -11.76
C ARG A 135 1.69 5.63 -12.16
N HIS A 136 1.79 6.60 -11.27
CA HIS A 136 2.75 7.68 -11.44
C HIS A 136 4.12 7.13 -11.04
N HIS A 137 5.07 7.25 -11.93
CA HIS A 137 6.48 7.00 -11.62
C HIS A 137 6.87 7.99 -10.51
N ILE A 138 7.03 7.47 -9.30
CA ILE A 138 7.43 8.31 -8.18
C ILE A 138 8.92 8.54 -8.31
N GLU A 139 9.32 9.79 -8.38
CA GLU A 139 10.70 10.16 -8.22
C GLU A 139 11.03 10.13 -6.73
N LEU A 140 11.95 9.25 -6.36
CA LEU A 140 12.55 9.27 -5.04
C LEU A 140 13.57 10.41 -5.00
N GLU A 141 13.61 11.10 -3.89
CA GLU A 141 14.61 12.14 -3.66
C GLU A 141 16.00 11.52 -3.53
N PRO A 142 17.05 12.31 -3.79
CA PRO A 142 18.42 11.86 -3.58
C PRO A 142 18.62 11.31 -2.18
N ALA A 143 19.54 10.34 -2.03
CA ALA A 143 19.82 9.75 -0.73
C ALA A 143 20.28 10.80 0.28
N GLU A 144 19.58 10.89 1.40
CA GLU A 144 19.88 11.80 2.50
C GLU A 144 20.07 11.02 3.81
N ASP A 145 20.82 11.63 4.76
CA ASP A 145 20.96 11.09 6.11
C ASP A 145 19.57 10.95 6.77
N ILE A 146 19.36 9.86 7.50
CA ILE A 146 18.06 9.57 8.13
C ILE A 146 17.55 10.67 9.05
N MET A 147 18.44 11.45 9.69
CA MET A 147 18.05 12.58 10.51
C MET A 147 17.47 13.71 9.66
N CYS A 148 18.05 13.97 8.47
CA CYS A 148 17.52 14.93 7.51
C CYS A 148 16.20 14.45 6.89
N ALA A 149 16.13 13.15 6.55
CA ALA A 149 14.96 12.57 5.91
C ALA A 149 13.73 12.48 6.81
N PHE A 150 13.91 12.21 8.12
CA PHE A 150 12.79 11.91 9.02
C PHE A 150 12.67 12.84 10.23
N GLY A 151 13.72 13.63 10.55
CA GLY A 151 13.77 14.41 11.79
C GLY A 151 12.60 15.39 11.94
N ASP A 152 12.30 16.14 10.90
CA ASP A 152 11.20 17.12 10.90
C ASP A 152 9.83 16.42 11.03
N TYR A 153 9.61 15.34 10.29
CA TYR A 153 8.36 14.56 10.35
C TYR A 153 8.12 13.92 11.71
N LEU A 154 9.16 13.35 12.33
CA LEU A 154 9.05 12.76 13.67
C LEU A 154 8.86 13.84 14.74
N SER A 155 9.47 14.99 14.57
CA SER A 155 9.27 16.14 15.47
C SER A 155 7.84 16.66 15.39
N GLU A 156 7.30 16.81 14.19
CA GLU A 156 5.90 17.21 13.95
C GLU A 156 4.92 16.18 14.52
N LEU A 157 5.16 14.88 14.29
CA LEU A 157 4.36 13.79 14.84
C LEU A 157 4.34 13.85 16.38
N CYS A 158 5.50 14.03 17.03
CA CYS A 158 5.57 14.18 18.48
C CYS A 158 4.76 15.39 18.96
N ALA A 159 4.93 16.56 18.34
CA ALA A 159 4.25 17.78 18.72
C ALA A 159 2.72 17.68 18.58
N LEU A 160 2.23 17.05 17.52
CA LEU A 160 0.80 16.84 17.29
C LEU A 160 0.21 15.86 18.32
N LEU A 161 0.88 14.74 18.59
CA LEU A 161 0.43 13.77 19.60
C LEU A 161 0.44 14.38 21.02
N GLU A 162 1.43 15.18 21.36
CA GLU A 162 1.46 15.90 22.64
C GLU A 162 0.35 16.95 22.74
N TYR A 163 0.06 17.65 21.65
CA TYR A 163 -1.06 18.60 21.57
C TYR A 163 -2.43 17.92 21.82
N GLU A 164 -2.61 16.72 21.28
CA GLU A 164 -3.80 15.87 21.49
C GLU A 164 -3.81 15.22 22.91
N GLY A 165 -2.78 15.43 23.72
CA GLY A 165 -2.71 14.98 25.11
C GLY A 165 -2.09 13.60 25.31
N PHE A 166 -1.43 13.03 24.32
CA PHE A 166 -0.63 11.82 24.49
C PHE A 166 0.74 12.14 25.10
N LYS A 167 1.26 11.20 25.87
CA LYS A 167 2.66 11.24 26.28
C LYS A 167 3.52 10.54 25.24
N VAL A 168 4.56 11.21 24.76
CA VAL A 168 5.46 10.66 23.75
C VAL A 168 6.82 10.34 24.37
N ASN A 169 7.32 9.14 24.13
CA ASN A 169 8.64 8.69 24.56
C ASN A 169 9.53 8.46 23.35
N THR A 170 10.63 9.22 23.29
CA THR A 170 11.63 9.19 22.21
C THR A 170 13.02 8.78 22.70
N ASP A 171 13.16 8.24 23.91
CA ASP A 171 14.45 7.88 24.52
C ASP A 171 15.30 6.91 23.68
N ARG A 172 14.66 6.19 22.74
CA ARG A 172 15.29 5.22 21.85
C ARG A 172 15.44 5.71 20.41
N LEU A 173 15.33 7.01 20.17
CA LEU A 173 15.66 7.63 18.89
C LEU A 173 17.18 7.84 18.77
N GLU A 174 17.90 6.75 18.50
CA GLU A 174 19.35 6.79 18.29
C GLU A 174 19.66 7.00 16.81
N TRP A 175 20.05 8.20 16.41
CA TRP A 175 20.41 8.53 15.05
C TRP A 175 21.78 7.95 14.66
N ARG A 176 21.86 7.26 13.51
CA ARG A 176 23.09 6.74 12.93
C ARG A 176 23.30 7.36 11.54
N GLN A 177 24.53 7.43 11.09
CA GLN A 177 24.86 7.90 9.74
C GLN A 177 24.49 6.84 8.69
N ILE A 178 23.26 6.85 8.28
CA ILE A 178 22.67 5.96 7.27
C ILE A 178 21.90 6.84 6.29
N SER A 179 22.08 6.60 5.00
CA SER A 179 21.35 7.35 3.97
C SER A 179 20.22 6.51 3.39
N VAL A 180 19.08 7.15 3.15
CA VAL A 180 17.88 6.57 2.56
C VAL A 180 17.37 7.44 1.41
N CYS A 181 16.66 6.84 0.47
CA CYS A 181 15.89 7.57 -0.54
C CYS A 181 14.41 7.50 -0.17
N ILE A 182 13.78 8.65 -0.08
CA ILE A 182 12.35 8.74 0.27
C ILE A 182 11.61 9.60 -0.76
N ASN A 183 10.30 9.64 -0.63
CA ASN A 183 9.45 10.67 -1.22
C ASN A 183 8.80 11.43 -0.07
N THR A 184 9.09 12.73 0.05
CA THR A 184 8.65 13.58 1.18
C THR A 184 7.14 13.67 1.29
N ASP A 185 6.41 13.75 0.15
CA ASP A 185 4.94 13.75 0.16
C ASP A 185 4.37 12.45 0.75
N PHE A 186 5.00 11.31 0.46
CA PHE A 186 4.57 10.02 1.01
C PHE A 186 4.86 9.91 2.50
N ILE A 187 6.03 10.35 2.95
CA ILE A 187 6.34 10.35 4.38
C ILE A 187 5.33 11.20 5.15
N GLY A 188 5.02 12.41 4.69
CA GLY A 188 4.00 13.26 5.31
C GLY A 188 2.63 12.57 5.41
N ARG A 189 2.18 11.92 4.33
CA ARG A 189 0.91 11.16 4.31
C ARG A 189 0.93 9.94 5.24
N ILE A 190 2.03 9.20 5.28
CA ILE A 190 2.21 8.05 6.19
C ILE A 190 2.11 8.53 7.64
N MET A 191 2.81 9.61 8.01
CA MET A 191 2.78 10.16 9.37
C MET A 191 1.38 10.64 9.76
N ASN A 192 0.67 11.34 8.86
CA ASN A 192 -0.71 11.77 9.09
C ASN A 192 -1.67 10.58 9.30
N ASN A 193 -1.53 9.51 8.53
CA ASN A 193 -2.31 8.28 8.71
C ASN A 193 -2.03 7.63 10.08
N ILE A 194 -0.78 7.60 10.51
CA ILE A 194 -0.38 7.05 11.81
C ILE A 194 -0.95 7.90 12.95
N ILE A 195 -0.81 9.24 12.89
CA ILE A 195 -1.39 10.17 13.87
C ILE A 195 -2.88 9.93 14.02
N SER A 196 -3.62 9.96 12.90
CA SER A 196 -5.08 9.73 12.90
C SER A 196 -5.47 8.37 13.50
N ASN A 197 -4.67 7.32 13.28
CA ASN A 197 -4.90 6.02 13.91
C ASN A 197 -4.67 6.06 15.43
N ILE A 198 -3.61 6.73 15.88
CA ILE A 198 -3.32 6.88 17.32
C ILE A 198 -4.40 7.71 18.01
N GLU A 199 -4.86 8.82 17.41
CA GLU A 199 -5.96 9.64 17.94
C GLU A 199 -7.26 8.84 18.07
N LYS A 200 -7.59 8.01 17.09
CA LYS A 200 -8.84 7.24 17.07
C LYS A 200 -8.85 6.05 18.04
N TYR A 201 -7.70 5.40 18.22
CA TYR A 201 -7.63 4.11 18.92
C TYR A 201 -6.69 4.09 20.13
N GLY A 202 -5.83 5.09 20.26
CA GLY A 202 -4.84 5.17 21.32
C GLY A 202 -5.43 5.48 22.69
N LYS A 203 -4.76 5.02 23.74
CA LYS A 203 -5.06 5.35 25.14
C LYS A 203 -4.15 6.48 25.60
N HIS A 204 -4.72 7.61 26.04
CA HIS A 204 -3.98 8.75 26.57
C HIS A 204 -3.23 8.46 27.88
N GLU A 205 -3.63 7.40 28.60
CA GLU A 205 -3.03 7.01 29.87
C GLU A 205 -1.61 6.46 29.71
N ASN A 206 -1.29 5.90 28.55
CA ASN A 206 -0.03 5.25 28.25
C ASN A 206 0.79 6.07 27.25
N GLU A 207 2.12 5.84 27.26
CA GLU A 207 3.03 6.55 26.36
C GLU A 207 2.98 5.96 24.96
N VAL A 208 3.13 6.83 23.95
CA VAL A 208 3.46 6.47 22.57
C VAL A 208 4.98 6.39 22.46
N CYS A 209 5.51 5.22 22.16
CA CYS A 209 6.95 5.01 22.05
C CYS A 209 7.38 5.09 20.59
N ILE A 210 8.35 5.96 20.28
CA ILE A 210 8.94 6.11 18.96
C ILE A 210 10.41 5.74 19.05
N GLN A 211 10.86 4.84 18.18
CA GLN A 211 12.25 4.37 18.18
C GLN A 211 12.75 4.06 16.78
N LEU A 212 14.07 4.15 16.58
CA LEU A 212 14.75 3.66 15.38
C LEU A 212 15.25 2.25 15.60
N CYS A 213 15.04 1.40 14.59
CA CYS A 213 15.50 0.01 14.56
C CYS A 213 16.49 -0.14 13.41
N TYR A 214 17.57 -0.87 13.61
CA TYR A 214 18.62 -1.04 12.63
C TYR A 214 18.78 -2.53 12.31
N GLY A 215 18.62 -2.87 11.03
CA GLY A 215 18.77 -4.21 10.49
C GLY A 215 19.94 -4.33 9.51
N ASN A 216 20.04 -5.46 8.82
CA ASN A 216 20.99 -5.66 7.74
C ASN A 216 20.52 -4.87 6.51
N GLU A 217 21.22 -3.76 6.20
CA GLU A 217 20.96 -2.90 5.04
C GLU A 217 19.56 -2.21 5.04
N GLU A 218 18.94 -2.04 6.21
CA GLU A 218 17.68 -1.32 6.36
C GLU A 218 17.60 -0.57 7.71
N VAL A 219 16.88 0.54 7.73
CA VAL A 219 16.52 1.27 8.93
C VAL A 219 15.01 1.24 9.11
N GLY A 220 14.55 0.99 10.33
CA GLY A 220 13.14 0.95 10.70
C GLY A 220 12.76 2.10 11.61
N ILE A 221 11.59 2.71 11.38
CA ILE A 221 10.92 3.61 12.31
C ILE A 221 9.80 2.81 12.97
N SER A 222 9.89 2.58 14.27
CA SER A 222 8.89 1.85 15.04
C SER A 222 8.09 2.82 15.88
N ILE A 223 6.77 2.77 15.78
CA ILE A 223 5.83 3.58 16.54
C ILE A 223 4.87 2.62 17.23
N GLN A 224 4.87 2.66 18.56
CA GLN A 224 4.06 1.77 19.39
C GLN A 224 3.18 2.57 20.35
N ASN A 225 1.90 2.21 20.43
CA ASN A 225 0.95 2.78 21.38
C ASN A 225 0.06 1.70 22.01
N SER A 226 -0.52 2.02 23.18
CA SER A 226 -1.56 1.19 23.78
C SER A 226 -2.91 1.53 23.17
N ILE A 227 -3.74 0.49 22.96
CA ILE A 227 -5.07 0.62 22.36
C ILE A 227 -6.17 0.19 23.32
N THR A 228 -7.34 0.81 23.18
CA THR A 228 -8.58 0.31 23.77
C THR A 228 -9.02 -0.90 22.98
N ARG A 229 -9.15 -2.07 23.64
CA ARG A 229 -9.53 -3.41 23.14
C ARG A 229 -9.78 -3.46 21.62
N PHE A 230 -9.06 -4.31 20.94
CA PHE A 230 -9.18 -4.55 19.49
C PHE A 230 -10.60 -5.06 19.20
N ASP A 231 -11.51 -4.17 18.82
CA ASP A 231 -12.85 -4.55 18.43
C ASP A 231 -12.83 -4.80 16.92
N SER A 232 -12.87 -6.08 16.53
CA SER A 232 -12.80 -6.52 15.12
C SER A 232 -13.92 -5.93 14.25
N GLU A 233 -14.98 -5.38 14.85
CA GLU A 233 -16.05 -4.67 14.13
C GLU A 233 -15.67 -3.23 13.71
N HIS A 234 -14.64 -2.64 14.30
CA HIS A 234 -14.20 -1.26 13.98
C HIS A 234 -13.11 -1.18 12.91
N GLN A 235 -12.61 -2.31 12.41
CA GLN A 235 -11.76 -2.34 11.18
C GLN A 235 -12.59 -2.06 9.92
N LYS A 236 -13.30 -0.90 9.88
CA LYS A 236 -14.27 -0.68 8.80
C LYS A 236 -13.67 -0.49 7.42
N THR A 237 -12.43 -0.15 7.26
CA THR A 237 -11.87 -0.02 5.89
C THR A 237 -10.47 -0.60 5.69
N GLY A 238 -9.61 -0.62 6.70
CA GLY A 238 -8.21 -1.06 6.55
C GLY A 238 -7.39 -0.24 5.53
N ILE A 239 -8.02 0.78 4.94
CA ILE A 239 -7.52 1.54 3.80
C ILE A 239 -6.26 2.32 4.19
N GLY A 240 -6.25 2.93 5.39
CA GLY A 240 -5.08 3.68 5.85
C GLY A 240 -3.82 2.83 5.92
N LEU A 241 -3.92 1.60 6.47
CA LEU A 241 -2.79 0.66 6.50
C LEU A 241 -2.41 0.16 5.11
N GLN A 242 -3.39 -0.10 4.26
CA GLN A 242 -3.15 -0.50 2.88
C GLN A 242 -2.44 0.62 2.10
N ASN A 243 -2.84 1.87 2.28
CA ASN A 243 -2.18 3.03 1.68
C ASN A 243 -0.73 3.16 2.16
N ILE A 244 -0.47 3.00 3.47
CA ILE A 244 0.89 3.00 4.02
C ILE A 244 1.71 1.89 3.36
N SER A 245 1.20 0.65 3.27
CA SER A 245 1.91 -0.46 2.63
C SER A 245 2.30 -0.15 1.20
N ILE A 246 1.37 0.38 0.40
CA ILE A 246 1.63 0.71 -1.01
C ILE A 246 2.66 1.86 -1.13
N MET A 247 2.55 2.91 -0.31
CA MET A 247 3.53 4.00 -0.31
C MET A 247 4.93 3.51 0.08
N MET A 248 5.02 2.61 1.07
CA MET A 248 6.29 1.99 1.45
C MET A 248 6.88 1.14 0.33
N GLU A 249 6.07 0.29 -0.32
CA GLU A 249 6.49 -0.54 -1.46
C GLU A 249 7.00 0.31 -2.64
N GLN A 250 6.37 1.46 -2.90
CA GLN A 250 6.80 2.38 -3.96
C GLN A 250 8.12 3.08 -3.63
N MET A 251 8.51 3.13 -2.36
CA MET A 251 9.81 3.62 -1.89
C MET A 251 10.84 2.48 -1.69
N ASP A 252 10.61 1.29 -2.26
CA ASP A 252 11.42 0.07 -2.03
C ASP A 252 11.47 -0.35 -0.55
N GLY A 253 10.62 0.19 0.29
CA GLY A 253 10.50 -0.13 1.71
C GLY A 253 9.46 -1.20 1.99
N ARG A 254 9.26 -1.51 3.26
CA ARG A 254 8.24 -2.45 3.73
C ARG A 254 7.66 -2.01 5.07
N MET A 255 6.47 -2.49 5.37
CA MET A 255 5.78 -2.22 6.64
C MET A 255 5.53 -3.53 7.39
N GLU A 256 5.68 -3.50 8.71
CA GLU A 256 5.22 -4.56 9.60
C GLU A 256 4.26 -3.99 10.64
N VAL A 257 3.19 -4.72 10.91
CA VAL A 257 2.22 -4.36 11.96
C VAL A 257 2.10 -5.53 12.92
N ASN A 258 2.34 -5.25 14.20
CA ASN A 258 2.15 -6.19 15.29
C ASN A 258 1.12 -5.61 16.24
N ALA A 259 0.00 -6.30 16.41
CA ALA A 259 -1.06 -5.89 17.32
C ALA A 259 -1.45 -7.05 18.22
N ASP A 260 -1.61 -6.76 19.50
CA ASP A 260 -2.22 -7.64 20.48
C ASP A 260 -3.45 -6.95 21.13
N ASP A 261 -4.04 -7.53 22.16
CA ASP A 261 -5.26 -7.00 22.81
C ASP A 261 -5.06 -5.62 23.46
N LEU A 262 -3.83 -5.19 23.70
CA LEU A 262 -3.49 -3.99 24.46
C LEU A 262 -2.53 -3.04 23.76
N THR A 263 -1.76 -3.54 22.80
CA THR A 263 -0.71 -2.77 22.13
C THR A 263 -0.83 -2.87 20.61
N TYR A 264 -0.49 -1.78 19.97
CA TYR A 264 -0.35 -1.68 18.52
C TYR A 264 1.03 -1.12 18.19
N CYS A 265 1.73 -1.80 17.30
CA CYS A 265 3.06 -1.39 16.86
C CYS A 265 3.12 -1.45 15.33
N ILE A 266 3.50 -0.34 14.72
CA ILE A 266 3.81 -0.25 13.30
C ILE A 266 5.30 0.01 13.13
N VAL A 267 5.94 -0.71 12.21
CA VAL A 267 7.34 -0.51 11.87
C VAL A 267 7.45 -0.29 10.37
N LEU A 268 8.07 0.82 9.99
CA LEU A 268 8.32 1.23 8.61
C LEU A 268 9.79 1.02 8.30
N TYR A 269 10.13 0.11 7.40
CA TYR A 269 11.51 -0.22 7.03
C TYR A 269 11.88 0.40 5.70
N PHE A 270 13.01 1.11 5.68
CA PHE A 270 13.58 1.76 4.49
C PHE A 270 14.93 1.13 4.17
N PRO A 271 15.22 0.82 2.89
CA PRO A 271 16.51 0.28 2.50
C PRO A 271 17.61 1.33 2.64
N GLU A 272 18.75 0.91 3.20
CA GLU A 272 19.97 1.72 3.23
C GLU A 272 20.49 1.91 1.81
N LYS A 273 20.74 3.15 1.40
CA LYS A 273 21.41 3.47 0.14
C LYS A 273 22.87 3.79 0.44
N LYS A 274 23.77 2.93 0.00
CA LYS A 274 25.22 3.20 0.04
C LYS A 274 25.53 4.32 -0.94
N GLU A 275 26.02 5.45 -0.46
CA GLU A 275 26.54 6.50 -1.34
C GLU A 275 27.61 5.90 -2.26
N TYR A 276 27.33 5.83 -3.55
CA TYR A 276 28.39 5.70 -4.54
C TYR A 276 29.12 7.05 -4.57
N HIS A 277 30.19 7.15 -3.81
CA HIS A 277 31.17 8.22 -4.02
C HIS A 277 31.56 8.16 -5.51
N LYS A 278 31.01 9.07 -6.31
CA LYS A 278 31.59 9.39 -7.60
C LYS A 278 33.00 9.90 -7.32
N ILE A 279 33.97 9.00 -7.40
CA ILE A 279 35.38 9.41 -7.53
C ILE A 279 35.41 10.24 -8.81
N SER A 280 35.34 11.57 -8.67
CA SER A 280 35.66 12.50 -9.73
C SER A 280 37.15 12.28 -10.02
N LYS A 281 37.42 11.52 -11.08
CA LYS A 281 38.76 11.56 -11.69
C LYS A 281 38.94 12.96 -12.24
N VAL A 282 39.82 13.71 -11.58
CA VAL A 282 40.48 14.91 -12.11
C VAL A 282 41.32 14.52 -13.33
#